data_dbadfa5f751c8de4733b5458679ed02c
#
_entry.id   dbadfa5f751c8de4733b5458679ed02c
#
_cell.length_a   1.000
_cell.length_b   1.000
_cell.length_c   1.000
_cell.angle_alpha   90.00
_cell.angle_beta   90.00
_cell.angle_gamma   90.00
#
_symmetry.space_group_name_H-M   'P 1'
#
loop_
_entity.id
_entity.type
_entity.pdbx_description
1 polymer ?
#
loop_
_entity_poly.entity_id
_entity_poly.type
_entity_poly.pdbx_seq_one_letter_code
_entity_poly.pdbx_strand_id
1 'polypeptide(L)'
;ESYFRQLERDFPERVRAFITYNRALSKKIYAAADIFLMPSKSEPCGLSQMIACRYGTVPVVRETGGLYDSIKPYFEDCNGPHGNGFTFANYEASELEERTCAALELYEKEPEKFAALRYRALTSDFSWDASAEKYMEMYQNM
;
A
#
# COMPACT_ATOMS: atom_id res chain seq x y z
N GLU A 1 1.28 17.10 12.69
CA GLU A 1 1.88 16.36 13.80
C GLU A 1 1.04 16.45 15.07
N SER A 2 0.66 17.68 15.50
CA SER A 2 -0.11 17.90 16.74
C SER A 2 -1.39 17.08 16.81
N TYR A 3 -2.10 16.93 15.72
CA TYR A 3 -3.31 16.12 15.62
C TYR A 3 -3.06 14.64 15.97
N PHE A 4 -2.00 14.02 15.41
CA PHE A 4 -1.68 12.63 15.74
C PHE A 4 -1.23 12.45 17.19
N ARG A 5 -0.51 13.42 17.75
CA ARG A 5 -0.17 13.40 19.18
C ARG A 5 -1.40 13.56 20.07
N GLN A 6 -2.40 14.31 19.60
CA GLN A 6 -3.69 14.41 20.29
C GLN A 6 -4.44 13.08 20.24
N LEU A 7 -4.54 12.44 19.07
CA LEU A 7 -5.17 11.14 18.94
C LEU A 7 -4.53 10.08 19.83
N GLU A 8 -3.20 10.07 19.98
CA GLU A 8 -2.51 9.16 20.91
C GLU A 8 -2.91 9.40 22.37
N ARG A 9 -3.10 10.66 22.77
CA ARG A 9 -3.58 10.98 24.13
C ARG A 9 -5.03 10.56 24.34
N ASP A 10 -5.87 10.76 23.33
CA ASP A 10 -7.30 10.47 23.42
C ASP A 10 -7.59 8.95 23.34
N PHE A 11 -6.73 8.20 22.63
CA PHE A 11 -6.88 6.76 22.42
C PHE A 11 -5.58 5.98 22.71
N PRO A 12 -5.06 6.01 23.95
CA PRO A 12 -3.73 5.49 24.28
C PRO A 12 -3.57 3.97 24.07
N GLU A 13 -4.67 3.21 24.06
CA GLU A 13 -4.65 1.76 23.84
C GLU A 13 -4.75 1.38 22.34
N ARG A 14 -5.05 2.35 21.47
CA ARG A 14 -5.32 2.10 20.05
C ARG A 14 -4.39 2.85 19.12
N VAL A 15 -3.87 4.00 19.53
CA VAL A 15 -3.06 4.89 18.70
C VAL A 15 -1.67 5.04 19.26
N ARG A 16 -0.67 4.95 18.39
CA ARG A 16 0.74 5.30 18.67
C ARG A 16 1.26 6.20 17.57
N ALA A 17 1.83 7.33 17.94
CA ALA A 17 2.32 8.35 17.02
C ALA A 17 3.86 8.48 17.10
N PHE A 18 4.57 7.74 16.26
CA PHE A 18 6.01 7.84 16.11
C PHE A 18 6.39 8.83 15.02
N ILE A 19 6.49 10.12 15.38
CA ILE A 19 6.81 11.20 14.43
C ILE A 19 8.33 11.41 14.44
N THR A 20 9.05 10.45 13.86
CA THR A 20 10.51 10.46 13.81
C THR A 20 11.00 9.55 12.69
N TYR A 21 12.21 9.80 12.20
CA TYR A 21 12.89 8.87 11.31
C TYR A 21 13.62 7.80 12.13
N ASN A 22 13.15 6.57 12.05
CA ASN A 22 13.78 5.41 12.67
C ASN A 22 13.69 4.18 11.78
N ARG A 23 14.78 3.88 11.07
CA ARG A 23 14.86 2.77 10.12
C ARG A 23 14.61 1.40 10.77
N ALA A 24 15.10 1.18 11.99
CA ALA A 24 14.93 -0.09 12.68
C ALA A 24 13.47 -0.30 13.11
N LEU A 25 12.84 0.75 13.64
CA LEU A 25 11.43 0.73 14.02
C LEU A 25 10.52 0.59 12.79
N SER A 26 10.79 1.32 11.70
CA SER A 26 9.95 1.24 10.50
C SER A 26 9.85 -0.17 9.94
N LYS A 27 10.96 -0.94 9.92
CA LYS A 27 10.94 -2.34 9.50
C LYS A 27 10.03 -3.21 10.37
N LYS A 28 10.02 -2.99 11.69
CA LYS A 28 9.14 -3.71 12.62
C LYS A 28 7.68 -3.34 12.39
N ILE A 29 7.39 -2.06 12.11
CA ILE A 29 6.04 -1.59 11.80
C ILE A 29 5.55 -2.24 10.50
N TYR A 30 6.33 -2.22 9.41
CA TYR A 30 5.96 -2.91 8.18
C TYR A 30 5.69 -4.40 8.40
N ALA A 31 6.53 -5.08 9.19
CA ALA A 31 6.36 -6.50 9.45
C ALA A 31 5.14 -6.83 10.34
N ALA A 32 4.69 -5.90 11.16
CA ALA A 32 3.56 -6.09 12.08
C ALA A 32 2.23 -5.58 11.53
N ALA A 33 2.26 -4.73 10.51
CA ALA A 33 1.06 -4.12 9.96
C ALA A 33 0.32 -5.07 8.99
N ASP A 34 -0.99 -4.99 8.96
CA ASP A 34 -1.82 -5.66 7.96
C ASP A 34 -2.14 -4.71 6.80
N ILE A 35 -2.38 -3.45 7.10
CA ILE A 35 -2.72 -2.41 6.11
C ILE A 35 -1.77 -1.21 6.27
N PHE A 36 -1.32 -0.65 5.16
CA PHE A 36 -0.44 0.51 5.09
C PHE A 36 -1.08 1.65 4.31
N LEU A 37 -1.28 2.81 4.94
CA LEU A 37 -1.88 3.98 4.30
C LEU A 37 -0.81 4.93 3.77
N MET A 38 -0.89 5.28 2.49
CA MET A 38 0.02 6.25 1.84
C MET A 38 -0.76 7.24 0.95
N PRO A 39 -1.52 8.18 1.55
CA PRO A 39 -2.35 9.14 0.83
C PRO A 39 -1.54 10.35 0.34
N SER A 40 -0.47 10.13 -0.38
CA SER A 40 0.44 11.19 -0.82
C SER A 40 -0.24 12.16 -1.79
N LYS A 41 -0.04 13.47 -1.57
CA LYS A 41 -0.49 14.50 -2.53
C LYS A 41 0.31 14.44 -3.83
N SER A 42 1.58 14.11 -3.75
CA SER A 42 2.48 13.89 -4.89
C SER A 42 3.56 12.91 -4.47
N GLU A 43 3.85 11.92 -5.31
CA GLU A 43 4.86 10.90 -5.04
C GLU A 43 5.51 10.48 -6.36
N PRO A 44 6.69 11.00 -6.70
CA PRO A 44 7.36 10.70 -7.97
C PRO A 44 7.66 9.21 -8.16
N CYS A 45 8.12 8.53 -7.11
CA CYS A 45 8.45 7.11 -7.13
C CYS A 45 7.76 6.35 -5.99
N GLY A 46 8.11 6.69 -4.75
CA GLY A 46 7.69 5.97 -3.54
C GLY A 46 8.41 4.63 -3.39
N LEU A 47 8.98 4.41 -2.21
CA LEU A 47 9.55 3.12 -1.83
C LEU A 47 8.71 2.44 -0.76
N SER A 48 8.00 3.23 0.04
CA SER A 48 7.28 2.73 1.22
C SER A 48 6.19 1.73 0.87
N GLN A 49 5.44 1.93 -0.22
CA GLN A 49 4.42 0.99 -0.68
C GLN A 49 5.03 -0.33 -1.17
N MET A 50 6.18 -0.28 -1.86
CA MET A 50 6.87 -1.49 -2.32
C MET A 50 7.47 -2.26 -1.15
N ILE A 51 7.99 -1.54 -0.14
CA ILE A 51 8.45 -2.14 1.11
C ILE A 51 7.28 -2.80 1.84
N ALA A 52 6.13 -2.12 1.97
CA ALA A 52 4.92 -2.68 2.57
C ALA A 52 4.52 -3.98 1.88
N CYS A 53 4.41 -3.99 0.55
CA CYS A 53 4.16 -5.20 -0.23
C CYS A 53 5.16 -6.31 0.11
N ARG A 54 6.45 -6.01 0.17
CA ARG A 54 7.51 -7.00 0.46
C ARG A 54 7.42 -7.60 1.86
N TYR A 55 6.76 -6.93 2.78
CA TYR A 55 6.43 -7.45 4.12
C TYR A 55 5.05 -8.12 4.18
N GLY A 56 4.30 -8.18 3.08
CA GLY A 56 2.94 -8.72 3.03
C GLY A 56 1.91 -7.80 3.69
N THR A 57 2.21 -6.51 3.77
CA THR A 57 1.30 -5.48 4.25
C THR A 57 0.56 -4.88 3.06
N VAL A 58 -0.76 -4.87 3.09
CA VAL A 58 -1.59 -4.41 1.98
C VAL A 58 -1.63 -2.88 1.91
N PRO A 59 -1.13 -2.26 0.81
CA PRO A 59 -1.14 -0.81 0.70
C PRO A 59 -2.50 -0.27 0.27
N VAL A 60 -2.88 0.88 0.85
CA VAL A 60 -3.95 1.77 0.40
C VAL A 60 -3.31 3.08 -0.01
N VAL A 61 -3.29 3.39 -1.29
CA VAL A 61 -2.51 4.50 -1.84
C VAL A 61 -3.33 5.39 -2.76
N ARG A 62 -2.93 6.66 -2.88
CA ARG A 62 -3.46 7.52 -3.91
C ARG A 62 -2.79 7.25 -5.26
N GLU A 63 -3.56 7.28 -6.35
CA GLU A 63 -3.08 7.10 -7.72
C GLU A 63 -2.28 8.32 -8.20
N THR A 64 -1.00 8.38 -7.84
CA THR A 64 -0.10 9.46 -8.23
C THR A 64 1.32 8.93 -8.42
N GLY A 65 1.95 9.27 -9.56
CA GLY A 65 3.33 8.87 -9.90
C GLY A 65 3.60 7.39 -9.65
N GLY A 66 4.69 7.07 -8.99
CA GLY A 66 5.09 5.69 -8.73
C GLY A 66 4.14 4.86 -7.86
N LEU A 67 3.19 5.48 -7.16
CA LEU A 67 2.14 4.74 -6.45
C LEU A 67 1.17 4.11 -7.46
N TYR A 68 0.77 4.87 -8.50
CA TYR A 68 -0.06 4.36 -9.59
C TYR A 68 0.64 3.24 -10.38
N ASP A 69 1.96 3.36 -10.58
CA ASP A 69 2.73 2.38 -11.35
C ASP A 69 2.90 1.06 -10.59
N SER A 70 3.11 1.12 -9.28
CA SER A 70 3.46 -0.04 -8.45
C SER A 70 2.27 -0.73 -7.81
N ILE A 71 1.20 -0.02 -7.48
CA ILE A 71 0.02 -0.58 -6.81
C ILE A 71 -1.17 -0.61 -7.77
N LYS A 72 -1.72 -1.80 -7.96
CA LYS A 72 -2.89 -2.04 -8.78
C LYS A 72 -4.11 -2.31 -7.90
N PRO A 73 -5.28 -1.72 -8.24
CA PRO A 73 -6.47 -1.85 -7.41
C PRO A 73 -6.93 -3.30 -7.28
N TYR A 74 -7.33 -3.67 -6.07
CA TYR A 74 -8.02 -4.93 -5.84
C TYR A 74 -9.42 -4.88 -6.46
N PHE A 75 -9.74 -5.89 -7.25
CA PHE A 75 -11.09 -6.20 -7.73
C PHE A 75 -11.22 -7.69 -8.04
N GLU A 76 -12.45 -8.16 -8.18
CA GLU A 76 -12.77 -9.53 -8.56
C GLU A 76 -13.56 -9.54 -9.85
N ASP A 77 -13.27 -10.47 -10.74
CA ASP A 77 -14.03 -10.75 -11.96
C ASP A 77 -14.18 -12.27 -12.17
N CYS A 78 -14.67 -12.68 -13.35
CA CYS A 78 -14.86 -14.10 -13.69
C CYS A 78 -13.55 -14.91 -13.75
N ASN A 79 -12.39 -14.26 -13.82
CA ASN A 79 -11.05 -14.88 -13.82
C ASN A 79 -10.45 -14.95 -12.40
N GLY A 80 -11.14 -14.37 -11.42
CA GLY A 80 -10.72 -14.34 -10.02
C GLY A 80 -10.27 -12.97 -9.52
N PRO A 81 -9.58 -12.93 -8.36
CA PRO A 81 -9.14 -11.70 -7.75
C PRO A 81 -7.86 -11.15 -8.39
N HIS A 82 -7.83 -9.85 -8.61
CA HIS A 82 -6.74 -9.08 -9.20
C HIS A 82 -6.16 -8.04 -8.23
N GLY A 83 -5.06 -7.38 -8.64
CA GLY A 83 -4.43 -6.29 -7.92
C GLY A 83 -3.58 -6.74 -6.72
N ASN A 84 -2.88 -5.77 -6.13
CA ASN A 84 -1.96 -5.98 -5.01
C ASN A 84 -2.14 -4.95 -3.88
N GLY A 85 -3.22 -4.15 -3.94
CA GLY A 85 -3.55 -3.16 -2.93
C GLY A 85 -4.87 -2.45 -3.24
N PHE A 86 -5.15 -1.37 -2.53
CA PHE A 86 -6.31 -0.52 -2.77
C PHE A 86 -5.84 0.85 -3.27
N THR A 87 -6.57 1.44 -4.22
CA THR A 87 -6.21 2.72 -4.80
C THR A 87 -7.39 3.68 -4.82
N PHE A 88 -7.11 4.99 -4.79
CA PHE A 88 -8.09 6.05 -4.94
C PHE A 88 -7.49 7.21 -5.78
N ALA A 89 -8.32 7.91 -6.55
CA ALA A 89 -7.85 8.86 -7.56
C ALA A 89 -7.69 10.28 -7.01
N ASN A 90 -8.72 10.83 -6.37
CA ASN A 90 -8.72 12.22 -5.96
C ASN A 90 -8.07 12.40 -4.58
N TYR A 91 -7.43 13.56 -4.36
CA TYR A 91 -6.85 13.90 -3.06
C TYR A 91 -7.95 14.38 -2.09
N GLU A 92 -8.87 13.46 -1.77
CA GLU A 92 -10.05 13.69 -0.94
C GLU A 92 -10.09 12.70 0.23
N ALA A 93 -10.43 13.20 1.41
CA ALA A 93 -10.49 12.37 2.62
C ALA A 93 -11.56 11.26 2.50
N SER A 94 -12.67 11.55 1.84
CA SER A 94 -13.75 10.58 1.61
C SER A 94 -13.32 9.39 0.78
N GLU A 95 -12.51 9.58 -0.26
CA GLU A 95 -12.00 8.46 -1.07
C GLU A 95 -10.99 7.62 -0.29
N LEU A 96 -10.11 8.25 0.49
CA LEU A 96 -9.20 7.53 1.38
C LEU A 96 -9.97 6.69 2.40
N GLU A 97 -11.00 7.28 3.02
CA GLU A 97 -11.87 6.59 3.98
C GLU A 97 -12.57 5.40 3.33
N GLU A 98 -13.21 5.59 2.17
CA GLU A 98 -13.90 4.53 1.43
C GLU A 98 -12.96 3.35 1.12
N ARG A 99 -11.76 3.62 0.60
CA ARG A 99 -10.80 2.54 0.26
C ARG A 99 -10.21 1.87 1.51
N THR A 100 -10.01 2.64 2.59
CA THR A 100 -9.58 2.09 3.87
C THR A 100 -10.65 1.19 4.47
N CYS A 101 -11.91 1.61 4.45
CA CYS A 101 -13.04 0.80 4.90
C CYS A 101 -13.18 -0.49 4.07
N ALA A 102 -13.03 -0.40 2.75
CA ALA A 102 -13.06 -1.59 1.88
C ALA A 102 -11.93 -2.59 2.22
N ALA A 103 -10.73 -2.08 2.52
CA ALA A 103 -9.61 -2.92 2.94
C ALA A 103 -9.86 -3.60 4.30
N LEU A 104 -10.41 -2.85 5.26
CA LEU A 104 -10.81 -3.37 6.58
C LEU A 104 -11.93 -4.39 6.47
N GLU A 105 -12.92 -4.12 5.63
CA GLU A 105 -14.04 -5.04 5.41
C GLU A 105 -13.57 -6.37 4.82
N LEU A 106 -12.67 -6.34 3.85
CA LEU A 106 -12.05 -7.54 3.29
C LEU A 106 -11.24 -8.29 4.36
N TYR A 107 -10.47 -7.56 5.18
CA TYR A 107 -9.68 -8.13 6.28
C TYR A 107 -10.55 -8.84 7.30
N GLU A 108 -11.66 -8.22 7.73
CA GLU A 108 -12.51 -8.73 8.81
C GLU A 108 -13.48 -9.82 8.35
N LYS A 109 -14.08 -9.66 7.16
CA LYS A 109 -15.18 -10.52 6.70
C LYS A 109 -14.73 -11.63 5.75
N GLU A 110 -13.61 -11.43 5.03
CA GLU A 110 -13.13 -12.36 4.01
C GLU A 110 -11.64 -12.67 4.16
N PRO A 111 -11.21 -13.26 5.30
CA PRO A 111 -9.79 -13.43 5.64
C PRO A 111 -9.01 -14.25 4.62
N GLU A 112 -9.64 -15.21 3.94
CA GLU A 112 -8.99 -15.99 2.88
C GLU A 112 -8.68 -15.15 1.65
N LYS A 113 -9.61 -14.27 1.25
CA LYS A 113 -9.38 -13.34 0.13
C LYS A 113 -8.33 -12.28 0.50
N PHE A 114 -8.36 -11.78 1.74
CA PHE A 114 -7.34 -10.87 2.22
C PHE A 114 -5.95 -11.53 2.25
N ALA A 115 -5.87 -12.79 2.68
CA ALA A 115 -4.62 -13.56 2.63
C ALA A 115 -4.11 -13.75 1.20
N ALA A 116 -5.00 -14.01 0.24
CA ALA A 116 -4.65 -14.10 -1.17
C ALA A 116 -4.17 -12.75 -1.73
N LEU A 117 -4.78 -11.63 -1.32
CA LEU A 117 -4.32 -10.28 -1.67
C LEU A 117 -2.93 -9.99 -1.09
N ARG A 118 -2.70 -10.31 0.19
CA ARG A 118 -1.39 -10.21 0.83
C ARG A 118 -0.32 -11.00 0.08
N TYR A 119 -0.65 -12.21 -0.36
CA TYR A 119 0.29 -13.04 -1.14
C TYR A 119 0.63 -12.39 -2.48
N ARG A 120 -0.35 -11.81 -3.19
CA ARG A 120 -0.09 -11.07 -4.44
C ARG A 120 0.76 -9.81 -4.19
N ALA A 121 0.50 -9.07 -3.10
CA ALA A 121 1.35 -7.96 -2.71
C ALA A 121 2.79 -8.42 -2.46
N LEU A 122 2.97 -9.47 -1.66
CA LEU A 122 4.28 -10.04 -1.30
C LEU A 122 5.08 -10.53 -2.51
N THR A 123 4.40 -11.09 -3.50
CA THR A 123 5.01 -11.66 -4.72
C THR A 123 5.09 -10.67 -5.88
N SER A 124 4.64 -9.43 -5.69
CA SER A 124 4.81 -8.38 -6.70
C SER A 124 6.28 -8.15 -7.01
N ASP A 125 6.62 -8.18 -8.28
CA ASP A 125 8.01 -7.99 -8.72
C ASP A 125 8.32 -6.50 -8.95
N PHE A 126 9.12 -5.94 -8.07
CA PHE A 126 9.66 -4.58 -8.15
C PHE A 126 11.17 -4.59 -8.38
N SER A 127 11.72 -5.68 -8.93
CA SER A 127 13.15 -5.83 -9.16
C SER A 127 13.66 -4.97 -10.31
N TRP A 128 14.98 -4.80 -10.33
CA TRP A 128 15.68 -4.19 -11.46
C TRP A 128 15.64 -5.07 -12.70
N ASP A 129 15.54 -6.39 -12.56
CA ASP A 129 15.45 -7.33 -13.69
C ASP A 129 14.18 -7.06 -14.49
N ALA A 130 13.01 -6.95 -13.85
CA ALA A 130 11.74 -6.58 -14.49
C ALA A 130 11.79 -5.19 -15.17
N SER A 131 12.54 -4.26 -14.60
CA SER A 131 12.73 -2.93 -15.20
C SER A 131 13.68 -2.99 -16.40
N ALA A 132 14.76 -3.77 -16.30
CA ALA A 132 15.74 -3.93 -17.37
C ALA A 132 15.12 -4.57 -18.61
N GLU A 133 14.24 -5.57 -18.46
CA GLU A 133 13.50 -6.18 -19.58
C GLU A 133 12.71 -5.12 -20.36
N LYS A 134 11.99 -4.22 -19.68
CA LYS A 134 11.24 -3.14 -20.34
C LYS A 134 12.14 -2.16 -21.09
N TYR A 135 13.33 -1.85 -20.53
CA TYR A 135 14.31 -1.03 -21.24
C TYR A 135 14.86 -1.75 -22.48
N MET A 136 15.14 -3.04 -22.38
CA MET A 136 15.59 -3.84 -23.52
C MET A 136 14.54 -3.91 -24.63
N GLU A 137 13.28 -4.13 -24.29
CA GLU A 137 12.17 -4.09 -25.26
C GLU A 137 12.07 -2.72 -25.96
N MET A 138 12.21 -1.63 -25.19
CA MET A 138 12.19 -0.27 -25.76
C MET A 138 13.33 -0.08 -26.76
N TYR A 139 14.55 -0.51 -26.43
CA TYR A 139 15.71 -0.38 -27.33
C TYR A 139 15.60 -1.28 -28.59
N GLN A 140 14.96 -2.43 -28.51
CA GLN A 140 14.73 -3.32 -29.66
C GLN A 140 13.68 -2.78 -30.62
N ASN A 141 12.78 -1.91 -30.15
CA ASN A 141 11.71 -1.32 -30.95
C ASN A 141 12.04 0.09 -31.48
N MET A 142 13.25 0.58 -31.26
CA MET A 142 13.77 1.84 -31.81
C MET A 142 14.48 1.62 -33.14
#